data_caf3bae73e190134bebeae647f45cc77
#
_entry.id   caf3bae73e190134bebeae647f45cc77
#
_cell.length_a   1.000
_cell.length_b   1.000
_cell.length_c   1.000
_cell.angle_alpha   90.00
_cell.angle_beta   90.00
_cell.angle_gamma   90.00
#
_symmetry.space_group_name_H-M   'P 1'
#
loop_
_entity.id
_entity.type
_entity.pdbx_description
1 polymer ?
#
loop_
_entity_poly.entity_id
_entity_poly.type
_entity_poly.pdbx_seq_one_letter_code
_entity_poly.pdbx_strand_id
1 'polypeptide(L)'
;MSSIVIVLPKIEDGKRIRDILAKRGYEIDAVCSTAAAALGEMNNLNGGIVICGYKLPDMFFTDLNECMPSGFQMLLIASSRALSAVEGTGIMAVTMPLSVYELVNTLEM
;
A
#
# COMPACT_ATOMS: atom_id res chain seq x y z
N MET A 1 -2.71 -10.71 13.94
CA MET A 1 -1.74 -9.94 13.17
C MET A 1 -2.37 -9.44 11.89
N SER A 2 -2.00 -8.23 11.51
CA SER A 2 -2.56 -7.63 10.29
C SER A 2 -1.87 -8.16 9.06
N SER A 3 -2.65 -8.43 8.02
CA SER A 3 -2.13 -8.79 6.71
C SER A 3 -1.58 -7.56 6.00
N ILE A 4 -0.63 -7.75 5.10
CA ILE A 4 -0.07 -6.68 4.29
C ILE A 4 -0.14 -7.07 2.82
N VAL A 5 -0.77 -6.23 2.02
CA VAL A 5 -0.86 -6.36 0.58
C VAL A 5 -0.15 -5.16 -0.05
N ILE A 6 0.73 -5.43 -1.00
CA ILE A 6 1.45 -4.37 -1.72
C ILE A 6 0.91 -4.32 -3.14
N VAL A 7 0.52 -3.13 -3.60
CA VAL A 7 0.08 -2.92 -4.97
C VAL A 7 0.74 -1.69 -5.55
N LEU A 8 1.65 -1.91 -6.50
CA LEU A 8 2.41 -0.87 -7.19
C LEU A 8 2.43 -1.16 -8.68
N PRO A 9 2.42 -0.12 -9.54
CA PRO A 9 2.38 -0.32 -10.99
C PRO A 9 3.52 -1.18 -11.54
N LYS A 10 4.69 -1.08 -10.91
CA LYS A 10 5.85 -1.90 -11.27
C LYS A 10 6.01 -2.98 -10.21
N ILE A 11 5.84 -4.23 -10.62
CA ILE A 11 5.93 -5.36 -9.70
C ILE A 11 7.29 -5.44 -9.00
N GLU A 12 8.35 -5.02 -9.67
CA GLU A 12 9.71 -5.01 -9.11
C GLU A 12 9.80 -4.07 -7.90
N ASP A 13 9.12 -2.94 -7.94
CA ASP A 13 9.10 -2.01 -6.81
C ASP A 13 8.38 -2.63 -5.62
N GLY A 14 7.28 -3.33 -5.88
CA GLY A 14 6.55 -4.04 -4.83
C GLY A 14 7.39 -5.14 -4.19
N LYS A 15 8.11 -5.90 -4.99
CA LYS A 15 8.99 -6.96 -4.49
C LYS A 15 10.12 -6.38 -3.65
N ARG A 16 10.65 -5.22 -4.03
CA ARG A 16 11.70 -4.53 -3.28
C ARG A 16 11.20 -4.13 -1.89
N ILE A 17 10.01 -3.56 -1.82
CA ILE A 17 9.39 -3.18 -0.54
C ILE A 17 9.11 -4.42 0.29
N ARG A 18 8.63 -5.50 -0.32
CA ARG A 18 8.41 -6.77 0.37
C ARG A 18 9.69 -7.26 1.03
N ASP A 19 10.81 -7.25 0.28
CA ASP A 19 12.09 -7.73 0.81
C ASP A 19 12.58 -6.87 1.97
N ILE A 20 12.40 -5.55 1.87
CA ILE A 20 12.76 -4.61 2.93
C ILE A 20 11.97 -4.92 4.21
N LEU A 21 10.67 -5.09 4.08
CA LEU A 21 9.79 -5.33 5.22
C LEU A 21 10.01 -6.74 5.80
N ALA A 22 10.26 -7.72 4.95
CA ALA A 22 10.53 -9.09 5.41
C ALA A 22 11.76 -9.15 6.31
N LYS A 23 12.79 -8.36 6.00
CA LYS A 23 13.99 -8.26 6.83
C LYS A 23 13.71 -7.65 8.20
N ARG A 24 12.61 -6.94 8.33
CA ARG A 24 12.18 -6.33 9.60
C ARG A 24 11.14 -7.16 10.34
N GLY A 25 10.86 -8.38 9.87
CA GLY A 25 9.93 -9.28 10.53
C GLY A 25 8.49 -9.20 10.09
N TYR A 26 8.19 -8.42 9.05
CA TYR A 26 6.83 -8.32 8.50
C TYR A 26 6.58 -9.43 7.48
N GLU A 27 5.41 -10.04 7.54
CA GLU A 27 4.96 -10.98 6.52
C GLU A 27 4.09 -10.25 5.51
N ILE A 28 4.43 -10.42 4.23
CA ILE A 28 3.68 -9.81 3.13
C ILE A 28 2.84 -10.89 2.47
N ASP A 29 1.52 -10.71 2.47
CA ASP A 29 0.59 -11.72 1.96
C ASP A 29 0.52 -11.74 0.44
N ALA A 30 0.67 -10.58 -0.20
CA ALA A 30 0.63 -10.51 -1.66
C ALA A 30 1.35 -9.27 -2.18
N VAL A 31 1.91 -9.39 -3.38
CA VAL A 31 2.47 -8.27 -4.15
C VAL A 31 1.77 -8.25 -5.50
N CYS A 32 1.09 -7.17 -5.80
CA CYS A 32 0.26 -7.02 -6.99
C CYS A 32 0.67 -5.81 -7.81
N SER A 33 0.32 -5.80 -9.09
CA SER A 33 0.57 -4.67 -9.97
C SER A 33 -0.72 -3.97 -10.43
N THR A 34 -1.88 -4.53 -10.11
CA THR A 34 -3.18 -3.94 -10.43
C THR A 34 -4.07 -3.93 -9.20
N ALA A 35 -5.03 -2.99 -9.18
CA ALA A 35 -5.99 -2.92 -8.10
C ALA A 35 -6.93 -4.13 -8.08
N ALA A 36 -7.30 -4.63 -9.24
CA ALA A 36 -8.15 -5.82 -9.32
C ALA A 36 -7.51 -7.03 -8.65
N ALA A 37 -6.21 -7.25 -8.90
CA ALA A 37 -5.48 -8.33 -8.25
C ALA A 37 -5.40 -8.14 -6.74
N ALA A 38 -5.15 -6.90 -6.29
CA ALA A 38 -5.09 -6.58 -4.87
C ALA A 38 -6.43 -6.82 -4.17
N LEU A 39 -7.54 -6.41 -4.79
CA LEU A 39 -8.88 -6.63 -4.24
C LEU A 39 -9.19 -8.13 -4.12
N GLY A 40 -8.77 -8.91 -5.13
CA GLY A 40 -8.94 -10.37 -5.07
C GLY A 40 -8.21 -10.98 -3.87
N GLU A 41 -7.00 -10.52 -3.60
CA GLU A 41 -6.25 -11.00 -2.43
C GLU A 41 -6.90 -10.54 -1.12
N MET A 42 -7.37 -9.28 -1.06
CA MET A 42 -8.03 -8.75 0.14
C MET A 42 -9.29 -9.52 0.50
N ASN A 43 -10.03 -10.03 -0.49
CA ASN A 43 -11.24 -10.80 -0.25
C ASN A 43 -10.98 -12.11 0.49
N ASN A 44 -9.74 -12.61 0.45
CA ASN A 44 -9.32 -13.82 1.16
C ASN A 44 -8.69 -13.53 2.53
N LEU A 45 -8.65 -12.25 2.92
CA LEU A 45 -8.02 -11.81 4.17
C LEU A 45 -9.06 -11.09 5.04
N ASN A 46 -8.79 -11.03 6.34
CA ASN A 46 -9.74 -10.48 7.31
C ASN A 46 -9.49 -9.01 7.65
N GLY A 47 -8.54 -8.38 7.00
CA GLY A 47 -8.18 -7.00 7.26
C GLY A 47 -6.68 -6.82 7.31
N GLY A 48 -6.23 -5.59 7.31
CA GLY A 48 -4.82 -5.28 7.34
C GLY A 48 -4.49 -3.96 6.68
N ILE A 49 -3.31 -3.91 6.06
CA ILE A 49 -2.78 -2.69 5.44
C ILE A 49 -2.51 -2.96 3.96
N VAL A 50 -2.91 -2.01 3.12
CA VAL A 50 -2.60 -2.02 1.68
C VAL A 50 -1.61 -0.91 1.40
N ILE A 51 -0.41 -1.28 0.96
CA ILE A 51 0.61 -0.33 0.54
C ILE A 51 0.41 -0.11 -0.96
N CYS A 52 0.02 1.10 -1.33
CA CYS A 52 -0.49 1.40 -2.67
C CYS A 52 0.24 2.57 -3.31
N GLY A 53 0.44 2.51 -4.63
CA GLY A 53 0.92 3.65 -5.40
C GLY A 53 -0.21 4.65 -5.69
N TYR A 54 0.18 5.87 -6.04
CA TYR A 54 -0.77 6.96 -6.32
C TYR A 54 -1.72 6.61 -7.48
N LYS A 55 -1.17 6.02 -8.54
CA LYS A 55 -1.93 5.65 -9.73
C LYS A 55 -1.56 4.22 -10.14
N LEU A 56 -2.57 3.37 -10.25
CA LEU A 56 -2.42 2.01 -10.74
C LEU A 56 -2.86 1.92 -12.19
N PRO A 57 -2.48 0.86 -12.93
CA PRO A 57 -2.89 0.73 -14.34
C PRO A 57 -4.41 0.75 -14.55
N ASP A 58 -5.16 0.25 -13.58
CA ASP A 58 -6.61 0.09 -13.70
C ASP A 58 -7.43 1.08 -12.88
N MET A 59 -6.84 1.76 -11.87
CA MET A 59 -7.56 2.80 -11.13
C MET A 59 -6.61 3.64 -10.27
N PHE A 60 -7.11 4.79 -9.81
CA PHE A 60 -6.39 5.62 -8.85
C PHE A 60 -6.55 5.07 -7.43
N PHE A 61 -5.67 5.47 -6.53
CA PHE A 61 -5.71 5.03 -5.13
C PHE A 61 -7.03 5.36 -4.44
N THR A 62 -7.67 6.47 -4.80
CA THR A 62 -8.96 6.86 -4.20
C THR A 62 -10.05 5.86 -4.54
N ASP A 63 -10.07 5.39 -5.79
CA ASP A 63 -11.05 4.39 -6.22
C ASP A 63 -10.81 3.06 -5.53
N LEU A 64 -9.54 2.66 -5.40
CA LEU A 64 -9.20 1.43 -4.68
C LEU A 64 -9.61 1.55 -3.21
N ASN A 65 -9.37 2.69 -2.58
CA ASN A 65 -9.74 2.90 -1.19
C ASN A 65 -11.25 2.74 -0.97
N GLU A 66 -12.06 3.20 -1.91
CA GLU A 66 -13.51 3.06 -1.83
C GLU A 66 -13.97 1.62 -2.04
N CYS A 67 -13.22 0.83 -2.81
CA CYS A 67 -13.57 -0.55 -3.11
C CYS A 67 -13.06 -1.56 -2.08
N MET A 68 -12.18 -1.16 -1.19
CA MET A 68 -11.57 -2.08 -0.22
C MET A 68 -12.60 -2.64 0.75
N PRO A 69 -12.49 -3.95 1.09
CA PRO A 69 -13.31 -4.52 2.16
C PRO A 69 -13.06 -3.79 3.49
N SER A 70 -14.05 -3.83 4.38
CA SER A 70 -13.87 -3.26 5.70
C SER A 70 -12.74 -3.97 6.46
N GLY A 71 -12.05 -3.23 7.32
CA GLY A 71 -10.91 -3.77 8.07
C GLY A 71 -9.56 -3.49 7.43
N PHE A 72 -9.52 -2.96 6.20
CA PHE A 72 -8.28 -2.58 5.54
C PHE A 72 -8.04 -1.08 5.62
N GLN A 73 -6.77 -0.71 5.79
CA GLN A 73 -6.32 0.68 5.75
C GLN A 73 -5.29 0.82 4.64
N MET A 74 -5.32 1.96 3.97
CA MET A 74 -4.37 2.26 2.90
C MET A 74 -3.18 3.05 3.42
N LEU A 75 -1.98 2.64 3.01
CA LEU A 75 -0.76 3.42 3.15
C LEU A 75 -0.30 3.78 1.75
N LEU A 76 -0.34 5.07 1.42
CA LEU A 76 -0.01 5.54 0.08
C LEU A 76 1.47 5.84 -0.04
N ILE A 77 2.09 5.38 -1.13
CA ILE A 77 3.42 5.80 -1.52
C ILE A 77 3.26 6.77 -2.68
N ALA A 78 3.66 8.03 -2.47
CA ALA A 78 3.43 9.08 -3.45
C ALA A 78 4.63 10.02 -3.55
N SER A 79 4.76 10.70 -4.68
CA SER A 79 5.74 11.78 -4.80
C SER A 79 5.31 12.96 -3.93
N SER A 80 6.24 13.86 -3.62
CA SER A 80 5.92 15.06 -2.85
C SER A 80 4.86 15.92 -3.54
N ARG A 81 4.79 15.88 -4.88
CA ARG A 81 3.76 16.60 -5.65
C ARG A 81 2.37 16.03 -5.43
N ALA A 82 2.29 14.71 -5.27
CA ALA A 82 1.01 14.04 -5.10
C ALA A 82 0.47 14.13 -3.68
N LEU A 83 1.30 14.51 -2.70
CA LEU A 83 0.87 14.60 -1.30
C LEU A 83 -0.29 15.58 -1.09
N SER A 84 -0.32 16.68 -1.85
CA SER A 84 -1.38 17.66 -1.71
C SER A 84 -2.75 17.07 -2.08
N ALA A 85 -2.79 16.09 -2.98
CA ALA A 85 -4.02 15.41 -3.35
C ALA A 85 -4.51 14.44 -2.27
N VAL A 86 -3.64 14.06 -1.33
CA VAL A 86 -3.95 13.12 -0.25
C VAL A 86 -4.45 13.85 1.00
N GLU A 87 -4.12 15.13 1.14
CA GLU A 87 -4.52 15.93 2.30
C GLU A 87 -6.05 15.98 2.43
N GLY A 88 -6.53 15.76 3.63
CA GLY A 88 -7.96 15.77 3.92
C GLY A 88 -8.66 14.44 3.65
N THR A 89 -7.99 13.44 3.08
CA THR A 89 -8.58 12.12 2.81
C THR A 89 -8.54 11.19 4.02
N GLY A 90 -7.69 11.49 5.00
CA GLY A 90 -7.46 10.59 6.14
C GLY A 90 -6.54 9.42 5.81
N ILE A 91 -6.01 9.35 4.59
CA ILE A 91 -5.10 8.28 4.16
C ILE A 91 -3.68 8.63 4.58
N MET A 92 -2.99 7.67 5.20
CA MET A 92 -1.59 7.83 5.54
C MET A 92 -0.73 7.75 4.28
N ALA A 93 0.33 8.57 4.22
CA ALA A 93 1.18 8.61 3.04
C ALA A 93 2.65 8.70 3.41
N VAL A 94 3.49 8.08 2.58
CA VAL A 94 4.97 8.19 2.65
C VAL A 94 5.45 8.73 1.33
N THR A 95 6.45 9.60 1.38
CA THR A 95 6.98 10.23 0.15
C THR A 95 8.08 9.40 -0.49
N MET A 96 8.21 9.58 -1.80
CA MET A 96 9.38 9.07 -2.53
C MET A 96 10.51 10.10 -2.53
N PRO A 97 11.80 9.71 -2.49
CA PRO A 97 12.25 8.32 -2.43
C PRO A 97 11.90 7.68 -1.09
N LEU A 98 11.60 6.39 -1.14
CA LEU A 98 11.11 5.67 0.02
C LEU A 98 12.22 5.50 1.06
N SER A 99 11.96 5.97 2.28
CA SER A 99 12.80 5.69 3.43
C SER A 99 12.25 4.48 4.18
N VAL A 100 13.09 3.48 4.38
CA VAL A 100 12.72 2.30 5.17
C VAL A 100 12.26 2.72 6.56
N TYR A 101 12.95 3.68 7.15
CA TYR A 101 12.63 4.19 8.48
C TYR A 101 11.23 4.80 8.54
N GLU A 102 10.88 5.65 7.56
CA GLU A 102 9.55 6.25 7.49
C GLU A 102 8.46 5.21 7.29
N LEU A 103 8.72 4.23 6.42
CA LEU A 103 7.76 3.17 6.15
C LEU A 103 7.47 2.35 7.39
N VAL A 104 8.51 1.92 8.09
CA VAL A 104 8.37 1.12 9.31
C VAL A 104 7.67 1.92 10.41
N ASN A 105 8.05 3.18 10.60
CA ASN A 105 7.40 4.04 11.60
C ASN A 105 5.91 4.20 11.31
N THR A 106 5.55 4.38 10.06
CA THR A 106 4.15 4.54 9.67
C THR A 106 3.36 3.25 9.92
N LEU A 107 3.96 2.10 9.62
CA LEU A 107 3.31 0.81 9.87
C LEU A 107 3.09 0.53 11.35
N GLU A 108 3.95 1.06 12.22
CA GLU A 108 3.87 0.82 13.66
C GLU A 108 2.99 1.83 14.39
N MET A 109 2.49 2.82 13.69
CA MET A 109 1.52 3.76 14.26
C MET A 109 0.14 3.11 14.31
#